data_aff9864b2b6226f1715cacb63b748e71
#
_entry.id   aff9864b2b6226f1715cacb63b748e71
#
_cell.length_a   1.000
_cell.length_b   1.000
_cell.length_c   1.000
_cell.angle_alpha   90.00
_cell.angle_beta   90.00
_cell.angle_gamma   90.00
#
_symmetry.space_group_name_H-M   'P 1'
#
loop_
_entity.id
_entity.type
_entity.pdbx_description
1 polymer ?
#
loop_
_entity_poly.entity_id
_entity_poly.type
_entity_poly.pdbx_seq_one_letter_code
_entity_poly.pdbx_strand_id
1 'polypeptide(L)'
;MTEERYKKTEFVAWIGIAGNIALLVLQGLVGYVAHSKALIADALHSASAAAGSIAILIGSRSGKRSLDDHRYARGKTESVAAMTVAVLLLVIGIEVGITSGQAIYYGVDEPPNQLAFIVVILSIIAKEVMFRYKYRLGKQLSSQTLMMNAWEHRSDVYSSIAAFIGVGGALLGHSLGNDLFYYLDPAAGLFISLLVVRKGYRLIQQSIHNTLGRILHQEDTAELLETVQRVKGVIAVDELRPREHGHYVIVDMKISVNPKITVQEGHDIAKIVKHTLMKRFIHVSDVFIHVNPYDAGYPYKNAETEADDYPTLLH
;
A
#
# COMPACT_ATOMS: atom_id res chain seq x y z
N MET A 1 11.62 3.45 -18.97
CA MET A 1 10.28 2.91 -19.31
C MET A 1 9.64 3.83 -20.33
N THR A 2 9.09 3.31 -21.42
CA THR A 2 8.49 4.12 -22.48
C THR A 2 7.18 4.75 -22.00
N GLU A 3 6.90 5.98 -22.41
CA GLU A 3 5.68 6.75 -22.04
C GLU A 3 4.38 6.00 -22.32
N GLU A 4 4.39 5.15 -23.34
CA GLU A 4 3.28 4.30 -23.73
C GLU A 4 2.96 3.19 -22.69
N ARG A 5 3.97 2.66 -22.01
CA ARG A 5 3.77 1.69 -20.91
C ARG A 5 3.08 2.34 -19.71
N TYR A 6 3.45 3.58 -19.37
CA TYR A 6 2.81 4.32 -18.29
C TYR A 6 1.33 4.58 -18.57
N LYS A 7 1.00 5.06 -19.79
CA LYS A 7 -0.40 5.32 -20.18
C LYS A 7 -1.26 4.06 -20.10
N LYS A 8 -0.74 2.91 -20.54
CA LYS A 8 -1.44 1.63 -20.46
C LYS A 8 -1.66 1.17 -19.02
N THR A 9 -0.67 1.30 -18.15
CA THR A 9 -0.78 0.95 -16.73
C THR A 9 -1.78 1.86 -16.00
N GLU A 10 -1.75 3.16 -16.27
CA GLU A 10 -2.69 4.13 -15.72
C GLU A 10 -4.13 3.85 -16.16
N PHE A 11 -4.34 3.54 -17.44
CA PHE A 11 -5.66 3.18 -17.99
C PHE A 11 -6.25 1.93 -17.30
N VAL A 12 -5.42 0.92 -17.07
CA VAL A 12 -5.85 -0.31 -16.37
C VAL A 12 -6.18 -0.06 -14.90
N ALA A 13 -5.43 0.81 -14.23
CA ALA A 13 -5.75 1.21 -12.87
C ALA A 13 -7.13 1.92 -12.83
N TRP A 14 -7.42 2.81 -13.77
CA TRP A 14 -8.72 3.48 -13.87
C TRP A 14 -9.88 2.50 -14.13
N ILE A 15 -9.71 1.53 -15.03
CA ILE A 15 -10.71 0.47 -15.26
C ILE A 15 -10.94 -0.32 -13.95
N GLY A 16 -9.87 -0.62 -13.22
CA GLY A 16 -9.98 -1.31 -11.93
C GLY A 16 -10.76 -0.51 -10.90
N ILE A 17 -10.48 0.78 -10.77
CA ILE A 17 -11.18 1.68 -9.84
C ILE A 17 -12.66 1.80 -10.24
N ALA A 18 -12.94 2.13 -11.50
CA ALA A 18 -14.30 2.29 -11.98
C ALA A 18 -15.13 1.00 -11.85
N GLY A 19 -14.53 -0.15 -12.18
CA GLY A 19 -15.18 -1.46 -12.03
C GLY A 19 -15.49 -1.80 -10.57
N ASN A 20 -14.54 -1.59 -9.65
CA ASN A 20 -14.76 -1.85 -8.24
C ASN A 20 -15.77 -0.89 -7.60
N ILE A 21 -15.79 0.38 -8.00
CA ILE A 21 -16.80 1.34 -7.55
C ILE A 21 -18.18 0.95 -8.09
N ALA A 22 -18.29 0.58 -9.36
CA ALA A 22 -19.54 0.11 -9.92
C ALA A 22 -20.07 -1.15 -9.21
N LEU A 23 -19.19 -2.10 -8.91
CA LEU A 23 -19.53 -3.29 -8.12
C LEU A 23 -19.95 -2.94 -6.70
N LEU A 24 -19.22 -2.06 -6.01
CA LEU A 24 -19.57 -1.57 -4.68
C LEU A 24 -20.99 -0.99 -4.65
N VAL A 25 -21.29 -0.08 -5.58
CA VAL A 25 -22.61 0.57 -5.65
C VAL A 25 -23.70 -0.43 -5.97
N LEU A 26 -23.50 -1.27 -6.99
CA LEU A 26 -24.48 -2.26 -7.41
C LEU A 26 -24.76 -3.29 -6.29
N GLN A 27 -23.71 -3.89 -5.73
CA GLN A 27 -23.82 -4.88 -4.66
C GLN A 27 -24.37 -4.27 -3.37
N GLY A 28 -23.94 -3.05 -3.02
CA GLY A 28 -24.40 -2.37 -1.82
C GLY A 28 -25.89 -2.01 -1.88
N LEU A 29 -26.33 -1.40 -3.00
CA LEU A 29 -27.74 -1.05 -3.18
C LEU A 29 -28.64 -2.29 -3.22
N VAL A 30 -28.26 -3.29 -4.04
CA VAL A 30 -29.08 -4.51 -4.16
C VAL A 30 -29.00 -5.34 -2.87
N GLY A 31 -27.85 -5.41 -2.20
CA GLY A 31 -27.71 -6.10 -0.92
C GLY A 31 -28.61 -5.50 0.17
N TYR A 32 -28.72 -4.17 0.19
CA TYR A 32 -29.62 -3.48 1.10
C TYR A 32 -31.11 -3.79 0.79
N VAL A 33 -31.53 -3.62 -0.47
CA VAL A 33 -32.92 -3.85 -0.93
C VAL A 33 -33.31 -5.33 -0.84
N ALA A 34 -32.38 -6.23 -1.12
CA ALA A 34 -32.60 -7.68 -1.06
C ALA A 34 -32.40 -8.30 0.33
N HIS A 35 -32.08 -7.50 1.34
CA HIS A 35 -31.81 -7.93 2.73
C HIS A 35 -30.70 -9.00 2.85
N SER A 36 -29.72 -8.99 1.93
CA SER A 36 -28.59 -9.94 1.95
C SER A 36 -27.37 -9.39 2.69
N LYS A 37 -27.01 -10.04 3.81
CA LYS A 37 -25.80 -9.68 4.57
C LYS A 37 -24.52 -10.06 3.82
N ALA A 38 -24.52 -11.18 3.13
CA ALA A 38 -23.39 -11.63 2.31
C ALA A 38 -23.09 -10.65 1.17
N LEU A 39 -24.13 -10.15 0.47
CA LEU A 39 -23.94 -9.22 -0.65
C LEU A 39 -23.45 -7.85 -0.17
N ILE A 40 -23.93 -7.35 0.97
CA ILE A 40 -23.42 -6.12 1.59
C ILE A 40 -21.94 -6.28 1.98
N ALA A 41 -21.57 -7.40 2.57
CA ALA A 41 -20.19 -7.69 2.93
C ALA A 41 -19.27 -7.78 1.69
N ASP A 42 -19.74 -8.40 0.59
CA ASP A 42 -18.98 -8.48 -0.67
C ASP A 42 -18.86 -7.10 -1.36
N ALA A 43 -19.85 -6.22 -1.21
CA ALA A 43 -19.74 -4.81 -1.63
C ALA A 43 -18.59 -4.09 -0.92
N LEU A 44 -18.48 -4.25 0.40
CA LEU A 44 -17.37 -3.67 1.18
C LEU A 44 -16.02 -4.27 0.81
N HIS A 45 -15.99 -5.56 0.51
CA HIS A 45 -14.77 -6.20 0.00
C HIS A 45 -14.34 -5.58 -1.34
N SER A 46 -15.29 -5.28 -2.24
CA SER A 46 -15.02 -4.57 -3.50
C SER A 46 -14.54 -3.13 -3.27
N ALA A 47 -15.05 -2.43 -2.24
CA ALA A 47 -14.55 -1.12 -1.82
C ALA A 47 -13.08 -1.16 -1.40
N SER A 48 -12.68 -2.21 -0.65
CA SER A 48 -11.28 -2.40 -0.24
C SER A 48 -10.34 -2.60 -1.44
N ALA A 49 -10.80 -3.29 -2.48
CA ALA A 49 -10.06 -3.48 -3.72
C ALA A 49 -9.93 -2.17 -4.55
N ALA A 50 -10.95 -1.30 -4.51
CA ALA A 50 -10.87 0.05 -5.10
C ALA A 50 -9.77 0.88 -4.41
N ALA A 51 -9.70 0.85 -3.08
CA ALA A 51 -8.68 1.55 -2.32
C ALA A 51 -7.25 1.12 -2.71
N GLY A 52 -7.00 -0.18 -2.86
CA GLY A 52 -5.72 -0.70 -3.35
C GLY A 52 -5.37 -0.22 -4.76
N SER A 53 -6.35 -0.17 -5.67
CA SER A 53 -6.16 0.33 -7.03
C SER A 53 -5.86 1.83 -7.07
N ILE A 54 -6.47 2.62 -6.19
CA ILE A 54 -6.19 4.06 -6.02
C ILE A 54 -4.75 4.28 -5.55
N ALA A 55 -4.28 3.50 -4.57
CA ALA A 55 -2.90 3.59 -4.09
C ALA A 55 -1.88 3.33 -5.22
N ILE A 56 -2.12 2.33 -6.08
CA ILE A 56 -1.28 2.05 -7.25
C ILE A 56 -1.28 3.23 -8.24
N LEU A 57 -2.45 3.84 -8.49
CA LEU A 57 -2.57 4.99 -9.38
C LEU A 57 -1.76 6.19 -8.89
N ILE A 58 -1.85 6.50 -7.59
CA ILE A 58 -1.11 7.58 -6.97
C ILE A 58 0.40 7.30 -7.04
N GLY A 59 0.83 6.09 -6.69
CA GLY A 59 2.23 5.68 -6.77
C GLY A 59 2.81 5.78 -8.19
N SER A 60 2.05 5.36 -9.21
CA SER A 60 2.48 5.46 -10.61
C SER A 60 2.61 6.90 -11.13
N ARG A 61 1.76 7.80 -10.65
CA ARG A 61 1.81 9.24 -11.01
C ARG A 61 2.96 9.97 -10.32
N SER A 62 3.30 9.58 -9.11
CA SER A 62 4.40 10.18 -8.36
C SER A 62 5.76 9.96 -9.04
N GLY A 63 5.94 8.84 -9.76
CA GLY A 63 7.15 8.55 -10.54
C GLY A 63 7.34 9.43 -11.79
N LYS A 64 6.30 10.11 -12.28
CA LYS A 64 6.34 10.90 -13.53
C LYS A 64 6.74 12.36 -13.39
N ARG A 65 6.61 12.97 -12.20
CA ARG A 65 6.89 14.38 -11.98
C ARG A 65 8.22 14.59 -11.28
N SER A 66 9.17 15.04 -12.08
CA SER A 66 10.51 15.52 -11.83
C SER A 66 10.61 16.62 -10.75
N LEU A 67 11.68 16.52 -9.95
CA LEU A 67 12.56 17.61 -9.45
C LEU A 67 12.00 18.69 -8.53
N ASP A 68 10.76 18.73 -8.06
CA ASP A 68 10.30 19.78 -7.17
C ASP A 68 10.16 19.33 -5.71
N ASP A 69 10.55 20.24 -4.82
CA ASP A 69 10.71 20.22 -3.36
C ASP A 69 9.52 19.65 -2.53
N HIS A 70 8.42 19.27 -3.20
CA HIS A 70 7.18 18.83 -2.56
C HIS A 70 6.96 17.30 -2.52
N ARG A 71 7.95 16.48 -2.87
CA ARG A 71 7.80 15.00 -2.86
C ARG A 71 7.53 14.46 -1.46
N TYR A 72 8.18 15.03 -0.46
CA TYR A 72 8.05 14.62 0.92
C TYR A 72 6.63 14.82 1.49
N ALA A 73 6.00 15.95 1.18
CA ALA A 73 4.64 16.25 1.62
C ALA A 73 3.59 15.32 0.98
N ARG A 74 3.80 14.91 -0.29
CA ARG A 74 2.85 14.06 -1.03
C ARG A 74 2.80 12.63 -0.53
N GLY A 75 3.94 12.00 -0.22
CA GLY A 75 3.97 10.64 0.32
C GLY A 75 3.22 10.53 1.65
N LYS A 76 3.31 11.55 2.50
CA LYS A 76 2.55 11.61 3.75
C LYS A 76 1.05 11.78 3.52
N THR A 77 0.64 12.61 2.57
CA THR A 77 -0.79 12.82 2.24
C THR A 77 -1.44 11.55 1.70
N GLU A 78 -0.71 10.78 0.87
CA GLU A 78 -1.16 9.49 0.35
C GLU A 78 -1.37 8.48 1.49
N SER A 79 -0.40 8.36 2.40
CA SER A 79 -0.50 7.45 3.54
C SER A 79 -1.64 7.83 4.48
N VAL A 80 -1.88 9.12 4.72
CA VAL A 80 -3.01 9.59 5.53
C VAL A 80 -4.34 9.28 4.86
N ALA A 81 -4.47 9.50 3.55
CA ALA A 81 -5.68 9.16 2.80
C ALA A 81 -5.96 7.65 2.82
N ALA A 82 -4.93 6.81 2.59
CA ALA A 82 -5.04 5.36 2.67
C ALA A 82 -5.44 4.89 4.07
N MET A 83 -4.88 5.50 5.12
CA MET A 83 -5.22 5.21 6.52
C MET A 83 -6.67 5.56 6.83
N THR A 84 -7.16 6.72 6.37
CA THR A 84 -8.56 7.13 6.55
C THR A 84 -9.52 6.12 5.91
N VAL A 85 -9.26 5.72 4.67
CA VAL A 85 -10.08 4.69 3.98
C VAL A 85 -10.01 3.35 4.71
N ALA A 86 -8.84 2.94 5.19
CA ALA A 86 -8.67 1.69 5.93
C ALA A 86 -9.44 1.68 7.27
N VAL A 87 -9.46 2.80 7.99
CA VAL A 87 -10.26 2.96 9.22
C VAL A 87 -11.76 2.88 8.92
N LEU A 88 -12.24 3.54 7.87
CA LEU A 88 -13.64 3.45 7.44
C LEU A 88 -14.03 2.01 7.08
N LEU A 89 -13.17 1.30 6.34
CA LEU A 89 -13.39 -0.10 6.01
C LEU A 89 -13.45 -1.00 7.25
N LEU A 90 -12.62 -0.74 8.26
CA LEU A 90 -12.65 -1.47 9.53
C LEU A 90 -13.95 -1.24 10.27
N VAL A 91 -14.36 0.02 10.44
CA VAL A 91 -15.59 0.38 11.16
C VAL A 91 -16.80 -0.28 10.50
N ILE A 92 -16.97 -0.10 9.19
CA ILE A 92 -18.10 -0.66 8.45
C ILE A 92 -18.01 -2.19 8.39
N GLY A 93 -16.82 -2.76 8.23
CA GLY A 93 -16.61 -4.21 8.25
C GLY A 93 -17.01 -4.86 9.58
N ILE A 94 -16.67 -4.21 10.70
CA ILE A 94 -17.08 -4.64 12.04
C ILE A 94 -18.60 -4.53 12.20
N GLU A 95 -19.20 -3.44 11.74
CA GLU A 95 -20.66 -3.24 11.79
C GLU A 95 -21.41 -4.32 11.02
N VAL A 96 -20.97 -4.63 9.79
CA VAL A 96 -21.56 -5.74 9.00
C VAL A 96 -21.34 -7.08 9.68
N GLY A 97 -20.19 -7.31 10.31
CA GLY A 97 -19.94 -8.51 11.10
C GLY A 97 -20.88 -8.65 12.28
N ILE A 98 -21.09 -7.56 13.04
CA ILE A 98 -22.02 -7.53 14.17
C ILE A 98 -23.46 -7.78 13.71
N THR A 99 -23.90 -7.07 12.66
CA THR A 99 -25.28 -7.23 12.15
C THR A 99 -25.52 -8.62 11.55
N SER A 100 -24.51 -9.25 10.95
CA SER A 100 -24.56 -10.64 10.49
C SER A 100 -24.64 -11.62 11.66
N GLY A 101 -23.84 -11.39 12.71
CA GLY A 101 -23.89 -12.19 13.94
C GLY A 101 -25.22 -12.06 14.67
N GLN A 102 -25.78 -10.86 14.73
CA GLN A 102 -27.13 -10.62 15.28
C GLN A 102 -28.21 -11.36 14.49
N ALA A 103 -28.14 -11.34 13.15
CA ALA A 103 -29.07 -12.10 12.33
C ALA A 103 -29.02 -13.62 12.61
N ILE A 104 -27.82 -14.16 12.88
CA ILE A 104 -27.67 -15.57 13.28
C ILE A 104 -28.25 -15.80 14.66
N TYR A 105 -28.06 -14.88 15.60
CA TYR A 105 -28.51 -15.03 16.99
C TYR A 105 -30.03 -14.88 17.17
N TYR A 106 -30.63 -13.87 16.54
CA TYR A 106 -32.06 -13.56 16.66
C TYR A 106 -32.94 -14.36 15.71
N GLY A 107 -32.36 -14.99 14.71
CA GLY A 107 -33.07 -15.72 13.66
C GLY A 107 -33.18 -14.91 12.36
N VAL A 108 -33.43 -15.63 11.28
CA VAL A 108 -33.69 -15.08 9.94
C VAL A 108 -35.05 -15.59 9.51
N ASP A 109 -36.05 -14.71 9.44
CA ASP A 109 -37.43 -15.08 9.14
C ASP A 109 -37.65 -15.25 7.62
N GLU A 110 -36.89 -14.52 6.79
CA GLU A 110 -37.05 -14.52 5.33
C GLU A 110 -35.70 -14.66 4.62
N PRO A 111 -35.65 -15.42 3.51
CA PRO A 111 -34.45 -15.52 2.68
C PRO A 111 -34.21 -14.21 1.93
N PRO A 112 -32.95 -13.95 1.49
CA PRO A 112 -32.67 -12.80 0.63
C PRO A 112 -33.44 -12.89 -0.70
N ASN A 113 -33.74 -11.72 -1.30
CA ASN A 113 -34.43 -11.67 -2.56
C ASN A 113 -33.57 -12.28 -3.70
N GLN A 114 -34.22 -12.91 -4.68
CA GLN A 114 -33.56 -13.50 -5.86
C GLN A 114 -32.64 -12.51 -6.61
N LEU A 115 -32.91 -11.22 -6.54
CA LEU A 115 -32.04 -10.18 -7.12
C LEU A 115 -30.62 -10.22 -6.55
N ALA A 116 -30.46 -10.58 -5.25
CA ALA A 116 -29.13 -10.73 -4.66
C ALA A 116 -28.32 -11.82 -5.37
N PHE A 117 -28.94 -12.94 -5.69
CA PHE A 117 -28.27 -14.04 -6.37
C PHE A 117 -27.80 -13.67 -7.78
N ILE A 118 -28.66 -12.97 -8.55
CA ILE A 118 -28.29 -12.48 -9.88
C ILE A 118 -27.09 -11.55 -9.82
N VAL A 119 -27.09 -10.60 -8.85
CA VAL A 119 -25.99 -9.64 -8.69
C VAL A 119 -24.71 -10.32 -8.22
N VAL A 120 -24.78 -11.34 -7.36
CA VAL A 120 -23.60 -12.12 -6.98
C VAL A 120 -22.98 -12.83 -8.19
N ILE A 121 -23.77 -13.46 -9.06
CA ILE A 121 -23.28 -14.09 -10.28
C ILE A 121 -22.62 -13.04 -11.19
N LEU A 122 -23.29 -11.91 -11.40
CA LEU A 122 -22.75 -10.83 -12.22
C LEU A 122 -21.43 -10.30 -11.67
N SER A 123 -21.29 -10.19 -10.33
CA SER A 123 -20.08 -9.74 -9.69
C SER A 123 -18.92 -10.72 -9.85
N ILE A 124 -19.17 -12.02 -9.76
CA ILE A 124 -18.15 -13.07 -10.00
C ILE A 124 -17.64 -12.96 -11.43
N ILE A 125 -18.55 -12.86 -12.41
CA ILE A 125 -18.20 -12.72 -13.83
C ILE A 125 -17.37 -11.45 -14.05
N ALA A 126 -17.80 -10.32 -13.50
CA ALA A 126 -17.11 -9.04 -13.64
C ALA A 126 -15.69 -9.09 -13.04
N LYS A 127 -15.55 -9.64 -11.81
CA LYS A 127 -14.25 -9.80 -11.13
C LYS A 127 -13.32 -10.74 -11.92
N GLU A 128 -13.82 -11.85 -12.45
CA GLU A 128 -13.04 -12.79 -13.27
C GLU A 128 -12.58 -12.15 -14.59
N VAL A 129 -13.45 -11.38 -15.25
CA VAL A 129 -13.09 -10.64 -16.47
C VAL A 129 -12.01 -9.61 -16.18
N MET A 130 -12.16 -8.85 -15.10
CA MET A 130 -11.16 -7.87 -14.65
C MET A 130 -9.81 -8.53 -14.33
N PHE A 131 -9.83 -9.67 -13.63
CA PHE A 131 -8.61 -10.45 -13.36
C PHE A 131 -7.92 -10.87 -14.67
N ARG A 132 -8.63 -11.51 -15.59
CA ARG A 132 -8.07 -11.99 -16.87
C ARG A 132 -7.51 -10.85 -17.71
N TYR A 133 -8.21 -9.72 -17.76
CA TYR A 133 -7.76 -8.54 -18.48
C TYR A 133 -6.46 -7.99 -17.91
N LYS A 134 -6.41 -7.74 -16.59
CA LYS A 134 -5.23 -7.23 -15.89
C LYS A 134 -4.04 -8.20 -16.00
N TYR A 135 -4.28 -9.49 -15.83
CA TYR A 135 -3.24 -10.51 -15.90
C TYR A 135 -2.59 -10.60 -17.31
N ARG A 136 -3.43 -10.62 -18.36
CA ARG A 136 -2.94 -10.63 -19.74
C ARG A 136 -2.09 -9.41 -20.05
N LEU A 137 -2.54 -8.24 -19.64
CA LEU A 137 -1.81 -7.01 -19.88
C LEU A 137 -0.53 -6.92 -19.04
N GLY A 138 -0.56 -7.37 -17.79
CA GLY A 138 0.63 -7.48 -16.94
C GLY A 138 1.71 -8.35 -17.56
N LYS A 139 1.31 -9.47 -18.17
CA LYS A 139 2.22 -10.37 -18.90
C LYS A 139 2.78 -9.71 -20.17
N GLN A 140 1.95 -9.01 -20.95
CA GLN A 140 2.38 -8.30 -22.17
C GLN A 140 3.36 -7.16 -21.87
N LEU A 141 3.15 -6.44 -20.77
CA LEU A 141 3.99 -5.32 -20.36
C LEU A 141 5.19 -5.76 -19.51
N SER A 142 5.33 -7.06 -19.21
CA SER A 142 6.34 -7.59 -18.27
C SER A 142 6.36 -6.80 -16.96
N SER A 143 5.18 -6.39 -16.47
CA SER A 143 5.00 -5.61 -15.25
C SER A 143 4.63 -6.52 -14.08
N GLN A 144 5.59 -6.74 -13.18
CA GLN A 144 5.38 -7.56 -12.00
C GLN A 144 4.31 -6.97 -11.06
N THR A 145 4.29 -5.64 -10.92
CA THR A 145 3.28 -4.92 -10.13
C THR A 145 1.86 -5.14 -10.66
N LEU A 146 1.68 -5.12 -11.98
CA LEU A 146 0.37 -5.33 -12.59
C LEU A 146 -0.10 -6.79 -12.44
N MET A 147 0.82 -7.75 -12.52
CA MET A 147 0.52 -9.16 -12.27
C MET A 147 0.16 -9.40 -10.80
N MET A 148 0.88 -8.82 -9.85
CA MET A 148 0.54 -8.90 -8.42
C MET A 148 -0.85 -8.33 -8.13
N ASN A 149 -1.16 -7.16 -8.68
CA ASN A 149 -2.51 -6.56 -8.55
C ASN A 149 -3.62 -7.43 -9.19
N ALA A 150 -3.32 -8.11 -10.29
CA ALA A 150 -4.26 -9.07 -10.87
C ALA A 150 -4.54 -10.25 -9.90
N TRP A 151 -3.52 -10.79 -9.24
CA TRP A 151 -3.69 -11.86 -8.25
C TRP A 151 -4.50 -11.42 -7.02
N GLU A 152 -4.40 -10.16 -6.60
CA GLU A 152 -5.27 -9.60 -5.58
C GLU A 152 -6.75 -9.66 -6.00
N HIS A 153 -7.07 -9.27 -7.24
CA HIS A 153 -8.43 -9.41 -7.78
C HIS A 153 -8.93 -10.85 -7.84
N ARG A 154 -8.04 -11.81 -8.09
CA ARG A 154 -8.42 -13.23 -8.03
C ARG A 154 -8.78 -13.65 -6.60
N SER A 155 -8.09 -13.11 -5.61
CA SER A 155 -8.47 -13.32 -4.20
C SER A 155 -9.86 -12.75 -3.89
N ASP A 156 -10.25 -11.65 -4.53
CA ASP A 156 -11.56 -11.03 -4.36
C ASP A 156 -12.71 -11.90 -4.94
N VAL A 157 -12.42 -12.78 -5.89
CA VAL A 157 -13.40 -13.76 -6.41
C VAL A 157 -13.83 -14.74 -5.33
N TYR A 158 -12.93 -15.13 -4.41
CA TYR A 158 -13.28 -16.08 -3.33
C TYR A 158 -14.31 -15.51 -2.37
N SER A 159 -14.29 -14.19 -2.10
CA SER A 159 -15.33 -13.55 -1.28
C SER A 159 -16.70 -13.61 -1.97
N SER A 160 -16.74 -13.36 -3.29
CA SER A 160 -17.98 -13.46 -4.07
C SER A 160 -18.48 -14.91 -4.18
N ILE A 161 -17.58 -15.91 -4.21
CA ILE A 161 -17.98 -17.33 -4.12
C ILE A 161 -18.61 -17.63 -2.76
N ALA A 162 -18.06 -17.11 -1.67
CA ALA A 162 -18.66 -17.25 -0.35
C ALA A 162 -20.05 -16.59 -0.30
N ALA A 163 -20.23 -15.39 -0.89
CA ALA A 163 -21.53 -14.75 -1.02
C ALA A 163 -22.50 -15.58 -1.90
N PHE A 164 -22.01 -16.19 -2.97
CA PHE A 164 -22.81 -17.08 -3.82
C PHE A 164 -23.34 -18.30 -3.06
N ILE A 165 -22.48 -18.93 -2.27
CA ILE A 165 -22.88 -20.07 -1.43
C ILE A 165 -23.89 -19.62 -0.38
N GLY A 166 -23.67 -18.47 0.26
CA GLY A 166 -24.56 -17.92 1.28
C GLY A 166 -25.94 -17.60 0.75
N VAL A 167 -26.01 -16.72 -0.27
CA VAL A 167 -27.27 -16.29 -0.89
C VAL A 167 -27.97 -17.47 -1.60
N GLY A 168 -27.22 -18.23 -2.39
CA GLY A 168 -27.75 -19.39 -3.11
C GLY A 168 -28.27 -20.48 -2.19
N GLY A 169 -27.54 -20.76 -1.11
CA GLY A 169 -27.96 -21.71 -0.08
C GLY A 169 -29.24 -21.27 0.63
N ALA A 170 -29.36 -19.99 1.00
CA ALA A 170 -30.56 -19.44 1.62
C ALA A 170 -31.79 -19.56 0.70
N LEU A 171 -31.63 -19.24 -0.61
CA LEU A 171 -32.70 -19.39 -1.59
C LEU A 171 -33.10 -20.85 -1.85
N LEU A 172 -32.12 -21.76 -1.88
CA LEU A 172 -32.38 -23.20 -1.98
C LEU A 172 -33.16 -23.71 -0.76
N GLY A 173 -32.81 -23.21 0.43
CA GLY A 173 -33.53 -23.50 1.65
C GLY A 173 -35.01 -23.14 1.56
N HIS A 174 -35.30 -21.97 1.02
CA HIS A 174 -36.67 -21.51 0.78
C HIS A 174 -37.45 -22.46 -0.15
N SER A 175 -36.83 -22.91 -1.23
CA SER A 175 -37.46 -23.84 -2.18
C SER A 175 -37.65 -25.24 -1.60
N LEU A 176 -36.82 -25.64 -0.63
CA LEU A 176 -36.88 -26.92 0.03
C LEU A 176 -37.75 -26.92 1.33
N GLY A 177 -38.26 -25.75 1.74
CA GLY A 177 -39.02 -25.56 2.96
C GLY A 177 -38.19 -25.79 4.23
N ASN A 178 -36.89 -25.51 4.21
CA ASN A 178 -36.00 -25.72 5.34
C ASN A 178 -35.35 -24.39 5.75
N ASP A 179 -35.86 -23.79 6.83
CA ASP A 179 -35.46 -22.50 7.33
C ASP A 179 -34.01 -22.45 7.86
N LEU A 180 -33.42 -23.61 8.15
CA LEU A 180 -32.03 -23.70 8.61
C LEU A 180 -31.03 -23.14 7.57
N PHE A 181 -31.36 -23.25 6.30
CA PHE A 181 -30.52 -22.74 5.23
C PHE A 181 -30.50 -21.21 5.12
N TYR A 182 -31.48 -20.49 5.70
CA TYR A 182 -31.50 -19.03 5.71
C TYR A 182 -30.30 -18.44 6.46
N TYR A 183 -29.75 -19.18 7.42
CA TYR A 183 -28.54 -18.78 8.16
C TYR A 183 -27.28 -18.76 7.30
N LEU A 184 -27.27 -19.34 6.09
CA LEU A 184 -26.10 -19.36 5.22
C LEU A 184 -25.75 -17.97 4.69
N ASP A 185 -26.74 -17.10 4.43
CA ASP A 185 -26.47 -15.72 4.01
C ASP A 185 -25.75 -14.90 5.09
N PRO A 186 -26.26 -14.77 6.33
CA PRO A 186 -25.53 -14.04 7.37
C PRO A 186 -24.24 -14.74 7.80
N ALA A 187 -24.13 -16.07 7.71
CA ALA A 187 -22.87 -16.77 7.97
C ALA A 187 -21.80 -16.41 6.94
N ALA A 188 -22.17 -16.35 5.65
CA ALA A 188 -21.28 -15.87 4.59
C ALA A 188 -20.94 -14.37 4.80
N GLY A 189 -21.91 -13.55 5.19
CA GLY A 189 -21.72 -12.15 5.54
C GLY A 189 -20.69 -11.95 6.67
N LEU A 190 -20.80 -12.75 7.74
CA LEU A 190 -19.85 -12.76 8.86
C LEU A 190 -18.44 -13.18 8.39
N PHE A 191 -18.34 -14.24 7.60
CA PHE A 191 -17.06 -14.69 7.04
C PHE A 191 -16.39 -13.61 6.17
N ILE A 192 -17.15 -13.01 5.25
CA ILE A 192 -16.63 -11.97 4.36
C ILE A 192 -16.25 -10.71 5.14
N SER A 193 -17.05 -10.32 6.14
CA SER A 193 -16.73 -9.16 6.99
C SER A 193 -15.40 -9.35 7.73
N LEU A 194 -15.09 -10.55 8.19
CA LEU A 194 -13.79 -10.89 8.80
C LEU A 194 -12.63 -10.70 7.79
N LEU A 195 -12.82 -11.06 6.53
CA LEU A 195 -11.83 -10.83 5.48
C LEU A 195 -11.63 -9.33 5.23
N VAL A 196 -12.71 -8.53 5.24
CA VAL A 196 -12.64 -7.06 5.09
C VAL A 196 -11.89 -6.43 6.27
N VAL A 197 -12.21 -6.80 7.50
CA VAL A 197 -11.52 -6.34 8.71
C VAL A 197 -10.02 -6.66 8.65
N ARG A 198 -9.68 -7.90 8.30
CA ARG A 198 -8.28 -8.31 8.12
C ARG A 198 -7.56 -7.47 7.05
N LYS A 199 -8.23 -7.17 5.93
CA LYS A 199 -7.69 -6.36 4.84
C LYS A 199 -7.52 -4.90 5.27
N GLY A 200 -8.49 -4.31 5.97
CA GLY A 200 -8.41 -2.99 6.57
C GLY A 200 -7.25 -2.86 7.57
N TYR A 201 -7.07 -3.84 8.44
CA TYR A 201 -5.96 -3.88 9.38
C TYR A 201 -4.59 -3.89 8.67
N ARG A 202 -4.45 -4.70 7.61
CA ARG A 202 -3.22 -4.71 6.79
C ARG A 202 -2.95 -3.35 6.14
N LEU A 203 -3.97 -2.69 5.61
CA LEU A 203 -3.84 -1.36 5.01
C LEU A 203 -3.38 -0.32 6.04
N ILE A 204 -3.88 -0.38 7.28
CA ILE A 204 -3.40 0.47 8.37
C ILE A 204 -1.92 0.20 8.67
N GLN A 205 -1.54 -1.06 8.83
CA GLN A 205 -0.13 -1.42 9.08
C GLN A 205 0.79 -0.88 7.97
N GLN A 206 0.41 -1.07 6.70
CA GLN A 206 1.18 -0.56 5.56
C GLN A 206 1.27 0.98 5.59
N SER A 207 0.15 1.67 5.87
CA SER A 207 0.13 3.13 5.94
C SER A 207 1.01 3.68 7.07
N ILE A 208 1.01 3.03 8.23
CA ILE A 208 1.88 3.38 9.36
C ILE A 208 3.36 3.19 8.98
N HIS A 209 3.72 2.04 8.40
CA HIS A 209 5.10 1.78 7.98
C HIS A 209 5.57 2.79 6.92
N ASN A 210 4.72 3.12 5.96
CA ASN A 210 5.04 4.11 4.92
C ASN A 210 5.18 5.53 5.49
N THR A 211 4.46 5.86 6.58
CA THR A 211 4.51 7.19 7.22
C THR A 211 5.72 7.35 8.14
N LEU A 212 6.07 6.30 8.88
CA LEU A 212 7.17 6.33 9.84
C LEU A 212 8.56 6.19 9.17
N GLY A 213 8.61 5.78 7.91
CA GLY A 213 9.85 5.50 7.18
C GLY A 213 10.48 4.19 7.69
N ARG A 214 10.51 3.18 6.86
CA ARG A 214 11.17 1.92 7.18
C ARG A 214 12.68 2.11 7.03
N ILE A 215 13.46 1.70 8.03
CA ILE A 215 14.92 1.56 7.87
C ILE A 215 15.14 0.41 6.88
N LEU A 216 15.91 0.62 5.83
CA LEU A 216 16.23 -0.41 4.83
C LEU A 216 16.85 -1.64 5.50
N HIS A 217 16.65 -2.80 4.86
CA HIS A 217 17.30 -4.03 5.29
C HIS A 217 18.83 -3.89 5.26
N GLN A 218 19.53 -4.61 6.16
CA GLN A 218 20.99 -4.54 6.29
C GLN A 218 21.74 -4.83 4.97
N GLU A 219 21.19 -5.69 4.10
CA GLU A 219 21.80 -6.04 2.81
C GLU A 219 21.82 -4.84 1.84
N ASP A 220 20.71 -4.10 1.71
CA ASP A 220 20.63 -2.92 0.86
C ASP A 220 21.52 -1.78 1.41
N THR A 221 21.61 -1.67 2.74
CA THR A 221 22.48 -0.70 3.43
C THR A 221 23.96 -1.00 3.16
N ALA A 222 24.35 -2.27 3.10
CA ALA A 222 25.72 -2.67 2.83
C ALA A 222 26.17 -2.27 1.40
N GLU A 223 25.29 -2.42 0.39
CA GLU A 223 25.62 -2.04 -0.99
C GLU A 223 25.74 -0.51 -1.16
N LEU A 224 24.89 0.26 -0.46
CA LEU A 224 24.99 1.73 -0.40
C LEU A 224 26.32 2.15 0.22
N LEU A 225 26.70 1.53 1.36
CA LEU A 225 27.93 1.79 2.09
C LEU A 225 29.15 1.52 1.21
N GLU A 226 29.21 0.35 0.58
CA GLU A 226 30.31 -0.03 -0.32
C GLU A 226 30.46 0.96 -1.49
N THR A 227 29.34 1.42 -2.03
CA THR A 227 29.34 2.40 -3.14
C THR A 227 29.94 3.73 -2.71
N VAL A 228 29.61 4.22 -1.50
CA VAL A 228 30.14 5.48 -0.97
C VAL A 228 31.63 5.38 -0.67
N GLN A 229 32.06 4.28 -0.04
CA GLN A 229 33.47 4.06 0.28
C GLN A 229 34.40 4.02 -0.93
N ARG A 230 33.87 3.67 -2.11
CA ARG A 230 34.64 3.69 -3.37
C ARG A 230 34.77 5.07 -4.00
N VAL A 231 34.08 6.09 -3.49
CA VAL A 231 34.18 7.46 -4.03
C VAL A 231 35.51 8.07 -3.60
N LYS A 232 36.28 8.55 -4.56
CA LYS A 232 37.56 9.20 -4.30
C LYS A 232 37.37 10.46 -3.44
N GLY A 233 38.10 10.54 -2.34
CA GLY A 233 38.03 11.67 -1.39
C GLY A 233 37.28 11.33 -0.12
N VAL A 234 36.46 10.29 -0.08
CA VAL A 234 35.85 9.75 1.15
C VAL A 234 36.89 8.88 1.87
N ILE A 235 37.18 9.21 3.13
CA ILE A 235 38.08 8.44 3.99
C ILE A 235 37.30 7.43 4.83
N ALA A 236 36.16 7.86 5.39
CA ALA A 236 35.29 7.01 6.17
C ALA A 236 33.83 7.41 5.99
N VAL A 237 32.93 6.49 6.26
CA VAL A 237 31.48 6.75 6.38
C VAL A 237 31.14 6.59 7.85
N ASP A 238 30.87 7.71 8.53
CA ASP A 238 30.65 7.73 9.97
C ASP A 238 29.25 7.26 10.32
N GLU A 239 28.27 7.61 9.45
CA GLU A 239 26.87 7.26 9.66
C GLU A 239 26.17 7.12 8.30
N LEU A 240 25.32 6.10 8.18
CA LEU A 240 24.48 5.87 7.00
C LEU A 240 23.09 5.44 7.45
N ARG A 241 22.09 6.28 7.20
CA ARG A 241 20.70 6.05 7.58
C ARG A 241 19.77 6.14 6.36
N PRO A 242 19.60 5.05 5.61
CA PRO A 242 18.65 5.02 4.54
C PRO A 242 17.24 4.89 5.12
N ARG A 243 16.32 5.78 4.70
CA ARG A 243 14.91 5.80 5.11
C ARG A 243 14.03 5.58 3.90
N GLU A 244 13.22 4.54 3.95
CA GLU A 244 12.24 4.23 2.92
C GLU A 244 10.97 5.07 3.13
N HIS A 245 10.56 5.80 2.10
CA HIS A 245 9.34 6.60 2.06
C HIS A 245 8.44 6.14 0.92
N GLY A 246 7.67 5.08 1.16
CA GLY A 246 6.82 4.47 0.13
C GLY A 246 7.65 3.82 -0.97
N HIS A 247 7.73 4.44 -2.14
CA HIS A 247 8.45 3.89 -3.30
C HIS A 247 9.85 4.49 -3.54
N TYR A 248 10.32 5.33 -2.65
CA TYR A 248 11.63 5.97 -2.77
C TYR A 248 12.38 5.96 -1.44
N VAL A 249 13.69 6.06 -1.54
CA VAL A 249 14.62 6.07 -0.41
C VAL A 249 15.29 7.43 -0.34
N ILE A 250 15.33 8.00 0.86
CA ILE A 250 16.16 9.14 1.22
C ILE A 250 17.31 8.62 2.08
N VAL A 251 18.52 9.03 1.76
CA VAL A 251 19.71 8.59 2.50
C VAL A 251 20.29 9.78 3.26
N ASP A 252 20.24 9.70 4.58
CA ASP A 252 20.98 10.61 5.46
C ASP A 252 22.34 9.98 5.76
N MET A 253 23.43 10.71 5.53
CA MET A 253 24.77 10.17 5.81
C MET A 253 25.74 11.22 6.32
N LYS A 254 26.73 10.73 7.07
CA LYS A 254 27.92 11.51 7.44
C LYS A 254 29.15 10.85 6.86
N ILE A 255 29.96 11.62 6.19
CA ILE A 255 31.23 11.17 5.59
C ILE A 255 32.39 11.97 6.17
N SER A 256 33.51 11.33 6.38
CA SER A 256 34.75 11.95 6.77
C SER A 256 35.69 12.12 5.58
N VAL A 257 36.23 13.32 5.43
CA VAL A 257 37.16 13.71 4.35
C VAL A 257 38.48 14.25 4.96
N ASN A 258 39.48 14.43 4.13
CA ASN A 258 40.76 14.97 4.60
C ASN A 258 40.57 16.38 5.24
N PRO A 259 40.97 16.59 6.48
CA PRO A 259 40.79 17.86 7.20
C PRO A 259 41.58 19.06 6.62
N LYS A 260 42.50 18.78 5.67
CA LYS A 260 43.30 19.83 5.01
C LYS A 260 42.74 20.34 3.69
N ILE A 261 41.61 19.81 3.24
CA ILE A 261 40.94 20.29 2.01
C ILE A 261 40.08 21.52 2.32
N THR A 262 39.79 22.28 1.25
CA THR A 262 38.92 23.44 1.33
C THR A 262 37.44 23.00 1.50
N VAL A 263 36.60 23.94 1.95
CA VAL A 263 35.13 23.70 2.01
C VAL A 263 34.57 23.38 0.64
N GLN A 264 35.11 24.03 -0.40
CA GLN A 264 34.68 23.78 -1.79
C GLN A 264 34.99 22.35 -2.23
N GLU A 265 36.19 21.85 -1.96
CA GLU A 265 36.58 20.48 -2.29
C GLU A 265 35.72 19.45 -1.53
N GLY A 266 35.43 19.70 -0.24
CA GLY A 266 34.54 18.87 0.56
C GLY A 266 33.12 18.82 0.00
N HIS A 267 32.60 19.97 -0.43
CA HIS A 267 31.31 20.07 -1.09
C HIS A 267 31.26 19.31 -2.43
N ASP A 268 32.32 19.39 -3.22
CA ASP A 268 32.41 18.69 -4.51
C ASP A 268 32.47 17.16 -4.31
N ILE A 269 33.16 16.66 -3.27
CA ILE A 269 33.13 15.25 -2.87
C ILE A 269 31.70 14.82 -2.53
N ALA A 270 30.97 15.62 -1.72
CA ALA A 270 29.59 15.33 -1.38
C ALA A 270 28.68 15.28 -2.61
N LYS A 271 28.85 16.21 -3.58
CA LYS A 271 28.12 16.18 -4.85
C LYS A 271 28.38 14.89 -5.65
N ILE A 272 29.63 14.45 -5.71
CA ILE A 272 30.01 13.21 -6.40
C ILE A 272 29.35 12.02 -5.73
N VAL A 273 29.38 11.93 -4.40
CA VAL A 273 28.71 10.87 -3.63
C VAL A 273 27.21 10.86 -3.92
N LYS A 274 26.54 12.00 -3.80
CA LYS A 274 25.12 12.18 -4.09
C LYS A 274 24.77 11.69 -5.51
N HIS A 275 25.51 12.18 -6.50
CA HIS A 275 25.27 11.83 -7.90
C HIS A 275 25.50 10.32 -8.16
N THR A 276 26.53 9.74 -7.57
CA THR A 276 26.87 8.32 -7.72
C THR A 276 25.77 7.43 -7.16
N LEU A 277 25.28 7.73 -5.96
CA LEU A 277 24.18 6.98 -5.33
C LEU A 277 22.88 7.10 -6.13
N MET A 278 22.46 8.31 -6.50
CA MET A 278 21.24 8.54 -7.25
C MET A 278 21.28 7.94 -8.66
N LYS A 279 22.47 7.83 -9.28
CA LYS A 279 22.64 7.21 -10.60
C LYS A 279 22.64 5.68 -10.52
N ARG A 280 23.24 5.11 -9.49
CA ARG A 280 23.36 3.66 -9.33
C ARG A 280 22.08 3.01 -8.80
N PHE A 281 21.41 3.68 -7.86
CA PHE A 281 20.21 3.18 -7.19
C PHE A 281 18.99 4.00 -7.61
N ILE A 282 18.20 3.49 -8.55
CA ILE A 282 17.03 4.18 -9.14
C ILE A 282 15.97 4.54 -8.09
N HIS A 283 15.90 3.79 -6.98
CA HIS A 283 14.98 4.01 -5.88
C HIS A 283 15.44 5.10 -4.90
N VAL A 284 16.72 5.50 -4.94
CA VAL A 284 17.24 6.63 -4.14
C VAL A 284 16.84 7.94 -4.80
N SER A 285 15.98 8.70 -4.13
CA SER A 285 15.44 9.95 -4.66
C SER A 285 16.21 11.18 -4.20
N ASP A 286 16.80 11.12 -3.01
CA ASP A 286 17.65 12.19 -2.49
C ASP A 286 18.69 11.66 -1.49
N VAL A 287 19.78 12.42 -1.32
CA VAL A 287 20.87 12.11 -0.40
C VAL A 287 21.29 13.38 0.32
N PHE A 288 21.18 13.38 1.64
CA PHE A 288 21.67 14.42 2.52
C PHE A 288 23.02 14.00 3.10
N ILE A 289 24.06 14.81 2.85
CA ILE A 289 25.42 14.46 3.21
C ILE A 289 25.99 15.53 4.13
N HIS A 290 26.35 15.13 5.33
CA HIS A 290 27.13 15.94 6.24
C HIS A 290 28.62 15.56 6.08
N VAL A 291 29.45 16.54 5.80
CA VAL A 291 30.89 16.33 5.58
C VAL A 291 31.66 16.73 6.82
N ASN A 292 32.34 15.76 7.43
CA ASN A 292 33.17 15.92 8.61
C ASN A 292 34.66 15.93 8.21
N PRO A 293 35.52 16.67 8.91
CA PRO A 293 36.95 16.43 8.85
C PRO A 293 37.26 15.07 9.48
N TYR A 294 38.11 14.27 8.83
CA TYR A 294 38.53 13.00 9.36
C TYR A 294 39.41 13.22 10.59
N ASP A 295 39.01 12.70 11.76
CA ASP A 295 39.80 12.66 12.99
C ASP A 295 40.14 11.20 13.34
N ALA A 296 41.40 10.86 13.41
CA ALA A 296 41.85 9.50 13.74
C ALA A 296 41.44 9.07 15.15
N GLY A 297 41.01 10.00 16.00
CA GLY A 297 40.43 9.73 17.32
C GLY A 297 38.92 9.49 17.35
N TYR A 298 38.20 9.75 16.25
CA TYR A 298 36.80 9.39 16.10
C TYR A 298 36.72 7.89 15.71
N PRO A 299 36.01 7.04 16.37
CA PRO A 299 34.83 7.13 17.24
C PRO A 299 35.11 6.98 18.75
N TYR A 300 36.32 7.16 19.20
CA TYR A 300 36.73 6.95 20.59
C TYR A 300 36.50 8.16 21.51
N LYS A 301 36.04 9.29 21.00
CA LYS A 301 35.57 10.39 21.85
C LYS A 301 34.20 10.03 22.44
N ASN A 302 34.16 9.81 23.74
CA ASN A 302 32.90 9.64 24.47
C ASN A 302 32.04 10.88 24.24
N ALA A 303 30.80 10.68 23.78
CA ALA A 303 29.80 11.71 23.50
C ALA A 303 29.41 12.57 24.72
N GLU A 304 29.93 12.24 25.91
CA GLU A 304 29.65 12.94 27.17
C GLU A 304 30.50 14.20 27.39
N THR A 305 31.53 14.45 26.57
CA THR A 305 32.45 15.58 26.81
C THR A 305 32.13 16.81 25.93
N GLU A 306 31.22 16.76 25.01
CA GLU A 306 30.96 17.86 24.08
C GLU A 306 29.71 18.72 24.41
N ALA A 307 28.96 18.42 25.46
CA ALA A 307 27.76 19.20 25.81
C ALA A 307 28.05 20.56 26.46
N ASP A 308 29.27 20.77 27.02
CA ASP A 308 29.56 21.95 27.84
C ASP A 308 30.46 23.02 27.19
N ASP A 309 30.96 22.81 25.98
CA ASP A 309 31.99 23.70 25.40
C ASP A 309 31.59 24.40 24.10
N TYR A 310 30.31 24.71 23.92
CA TYR A 310 29.92 25.69 22.89
C TYR A 310 29.91 27.10 23.48
N PRO A 311 30.86 27.97 23.08
CA PRO A 311 30.75 29.36 23.44
C PRO A 311 29.47 29.91 22.79
N THR A 312 28.53 30.29 23.61
CA THR A 312 27.33 31.03 23.19
C THR A 312 27.77 32.35 22.56
N LEU A 313 27.96 32.33 21.23
CA LEU A 313 28.06 33.56 20.43
C LEU A 313 26.64 34.13 20.25
N LEU A 314 26.10 34.69 21.33
CA LEU A 314 25.01 35.66 21.25
C LEU A 314 25.63 37.03 21.39
N HIS A 315 25.82 37.71 20.28
CA HIS A 315 25.86 39.16 20.17
C HIS A 315 24.92 39.62 19.07
#